data_b4f4d5c84b85008359b8098d3a04e863
#
_entry.id   b4f4d5c84b85008359b8098d3a04e863
#
_cell.length_a   1.000
_cell.length_b   1.000
_cell.length_c   1.000
_cell.angle_alpha   90.00
_cell.angle_beta   90.00
_cell.angle_gamma   90.00
#
_symmetry.space_group_name_H-M   'P 1'
#
loop_
_entity.id
_entity.type
_entity.pdbx_description
1 polymer ?
#
loop_
_entity_poly.entity_id
_entity_poly.type
_entity_poly.pdbx_seq_one_letter_code
_entity_poly.pdbx_strand_id
1 'polypeptide(L)'
;SSQDTAGPITKTVTDAAIILGAITSSSQSATSADYTPYLNPAGLKHKRIGSWRSFLVETDGVATVFDDAISVIRSAGAEVVELNTLPSQHAVRENEMTVMSAEFKHGLNAYLSALPPYFPNNLTELIAFNRERSREVMAYFQQELLERSDSSCSIYDQEYRSARSKSIQLVRTNGMDPHLSQKKLDAILVPTTSTPWKIDLVNGDNRNGSSAYLAAVSGYPSITVPAGHVHGLPVGVSFITRPWQEPVLIEIAYAFELLTQARRPPNFKMTIQT
;
A
#
# COMPACT_ATOMS: atom_id res chain seq x y z
N SER A 1 0.78 -8.61 -10.57
CA SER A 1 -0.26 -9.62 -10.63
C SER A 1 -0.64 -10.21 -9.28
N SER A 2 0.27 -10.92 -8.56
CA SER A 2 -0.11 -11.51 -7.26
C SER A 2 -0.17 -10.52 -6.11
N GLN A 3 0.41 -9.34 -6.27
CA GLN A 3 0.50 -8.28 -5.26
C GLN A 3 -0.21 -6.99 -5.65
N ASP A 4 -0.71 -6.90 -6.87
CA ASP A 4 -1.38 -5.71 -7.40
C ASP A 4 -2.89 -5.89 -7.47
N THR A 5 -3.61 -4.83 -7.17
CA THR A 5 -5.06 -4.76 -7.33
C THR A 5 -5.48 -3.32 -7.64
N ALA A 6 -6.64 -3.16 -8.29
CA ALA A 6 -7.28 -1.86 -8.43
C ALA A 6 -7.96 -1.48 -7.11
N GLY A 7 -7.76 -0.26 -6.65
CA GLY A 7 -8.38 0.28 -5.44
C GLY A 7 -8.85 1.72 -5.63
N PRO A 8 -9.93 2.15 -4.94
CA PRO A 8 -10.40 3.53 -5.00
C PRO A 8 -9.39 4.50 -4.41
N ILE A 9 -9.15 5.65 -5.09
CA ILE A 9 -8.46 6.81 -4.55
C ILE A 9 -9.45 7.97 -4.53
N THR A 10 -9.90 8.36 -3.35
CA THR A 10 -11.03 9.29 -3.16
C THR A 10 -10.72 10.37 -2.13
N LYS A 11 -11.62 11.34 -1.99
CA LYS A 11 -11.50 12.40 -0.99
C LYS A 11 -12.06 12.01 0.38
N THR A 12 -12.98 11.04 0.41
CA THR A 12 -13.66 10.58 1.63
C THR A 12 -13.74 9.06 1.68
N VAL A 13 -13.89 8.51 2.87
CA VAL A 13 -14.15 7.07 3.06
C VAL A 13 -15.51 6.69 2.45
N THR A 14 -16.48 7.59 2.48
CA THR A 14 -17.79 7.40 1.82
C THR A 14 -17.64 7.13 0.33
N ASP A 15 -16.90 8.00 -0.38
CA ASP A 15 -16.67 7.82 -1.81
C ASP A 15 -15.89 6.53 -2.10
N ALA A 16 -14.92 6.17 -1.21
CA ALA A 16 -14.18 4.92 -1.33
C ALA A 16 -15.10 3.70 -1.22
N ALA A 17 -16.03 3.70 -0.27
CA ALA A 17 -17.01 2.62 -0.09
C ALA A 17 -17.92 2.46 -1.32
N ILE A 18 -18.42 3.57 -1.88
CA ILE A 18 -19.26 3.58 -3.08
C ILE A 18 -18.50 3.03 -4.29
N ILE A 19 -17.29 3.54 -4.55
CA ILE A 19 -16.48 3.10 -5.70
C ILE A 19 -16.04 1.64 -5.52
N LEU A 20 -15.64 1.23 -4.31
CA LEU A 20 -15.30 -0.16 -4.05
C LEU A 20 -16.47 -1.10 -4.39
N GLY A 21 -17.68 -0.73 -3.97
CA GLY A 21 -18.89 -1.47 -4.33
C GLY A 21 -19.09 -1.60 -5.84
N ALA A 22 -18.86 -0.51 -6.58
CA ALA A 22 -19.02 -0.50 -8.03
C ALA A 22 -17.99 -1.37 -8.77
N ILE A 23 -16.71 -1.39 -8.31
CA ILE A 23 -15.65 -2.15 -8.97
C ILE A 23 -15.60 -3.63 -8.56
N THR A 24 -16.18 -4.00 -7.41
CA THR A 24 -16.26 -5.40 -6.94
C THR A 24 -17.48 -6.13 -7.45
N SER A 25 -18.43 -5.44 -8.10
CA SER A 25 -19.57 -6.05 -8.72
C SER A 25 -19.16 -6.82 -9.95
N SER A 26 -18.83 -8.11 -9.85
CA SER A 26 -18.77 -8.95 -11.04
C SER A 26 -18.55 -10.43 -10.79
N SER A 27 -18.90 -11.19 -11.77
CA SER A 27 -18.52 -12.53 -12.24
C SER A 27 -18.68 -13.73 -11.31
N GLN A 28 -18.77 -13.59 -10.00
CA GLN A 28 -19.02 -14.75 -9.11
C GLN A 28 -20.15 -14.54 -8.08
N SER A 29 -20.67 -13.33 -7.93
CA SER A 29 -21.88 -13.06 -7.14
C SER A 29 -22.73 -12.03 -7.87
N ALA A 30 -23.97 -12.35 -8.13
CA ALA A 30 -24.93 -11.51 -8.85
C ALA A 30 -25.39 -10.25 -8.07
N THR A 31 -24.78 -9.97 -6.92
CA THR A 31 -25.08 -8.80 -6.09
C THR A 31 -23.85 -7.92 -6.00
N SER A 32 -23.97 -6.68 -6.50
CA SER A 32 -23.05 -5.60 -6.19
C SER A 32 -22.83 -5.55 -4.68
N ALA A 33 -21.57 -5.62 -4.23
CA ALA A 33 -21.26 -5.48 -2.82
C ALA A 33 -21.49 -4.01 -2.42
N ASP A 34 -22.60 -3.71 -1.74
CA ASP A 34 -22.82 -2.38 -1.17
C ASP A 34 -22.07 -2.26 0.15
N TYR A 35 -21.06 -1.40 0.20
CA TYR A 35 -20.29 -1.11 1.41
C TYR A 35 -20.79 0.11 2.18
N THR A 36 -21.80 0.83 1.66
CA THR A 36 -22.33 2.04 2.34
C THR A 36 -23.02 1.76 3.68
N PRO A 37 -23.64 0.58 3.93
CA PRO A 37 -24.18 0.26 5.27
C PRO A 37 -23.14 0.20 6.40
N TYR A 38 -21.86 0.10 6.06
CA TYR A 38 -20.75 0.05 7.02
C TYR A 38 -20.15 1.43 7.33
N LEU A 39 -20.72 2.51 6.83
CA LEU A 39 -20.35 3.89 7.18
C LEU A 39 -20.89 4.26 8.57
N ASN A 40 -20.24 3.72 9.60
CA ASN A 40 -20.67 3.82 10.99
C ASN A 40 -19.83 4.87 11.75
N PRO A 41 -20.41 6.00 12.22
CA PRO A 41 -19.68 6.99 13.01
C PRO A 41 -19.10 6.44 14.33
N ALA A 42 -19.68 5.37 14.87
CA ALA A 42 -19.22 4.68 16.08
C ALA A 42 -18.33 3.46 15.77
N GLY A 43 -17.83 3.32 14.53
CA GLY A 43 -17.11 2.15 14.02
C GLY A 43 -15.81 1.80 14.75
N LEU A 44 -15.27 2.69 15.57
CA LEU A 44 -14.12 2.43 16.45
C LEU A 44 -14.51 1.88 17.82
N LYS A 45 -15.77 2.04 18.24
CA LYS A 45 -16.20 1.65 19.59
C LYS A 45 -16.08 0.13 19.77
N HIS A 46 -15.42 -0.29 20.86
CA HIS A 46 -15.18 -1.69 21.22
C HIS A 46 -14.27 -2.48 20.23
N LYS A 47 -13.65 -1.82 19.24
CA LYS A 47 -12.67 -2.46 18.39
C LYS A 47 -11.34 -2.69 19.11
N ARG A 48 -10.63 -3.75 18.73
CA ARG A 48 -9.26 -4.05 19.18
C ARG A 48 -8.30 -3.83 18.02
N ILE A 49 -7.48 -2.80 18.12
CA ILE A 49 -6.57 -2.36 17.05
C ILE A 49 -5.13 -2.65 17.45
N GLY A 50 -4.43 -3.45 16.66
CA GLY A 50 -3.00 -3.66 16.82
C GLY A 50 -2.23 -2.46 16.26
N SER A 51 -1.34 -1.86 17.02
CA SER A 51 -0.52 -0.72 16.60
C SER A 51 0.91 -1.19 16.31
N TRP A 52 1.43 -0.93 15.11
CA TRP A 52 2.78 -1.28 14.74
C TRP A 52 3.56 -0.12 14.12
N ARG A 53 4.70 0.22 14.71
CA ARG A 53 5.53 1.39 14.38
C ARG A 53 6.70 1.09 13.44
N SER A 54 6.52 0.26 12.45
CA SER A 54 7.53 -0.44 11.66
C SER A 54 8.76 0.33 11.18
N PHE A 55 8.58 1.52 10.68
CA PHE A 55 9.64 2.32 10.06
C PHE A 55 9.69 3.75 10.60
N LEU A 56 8.97 4.04 11.69
CA LEU A 56 8.97 5.38 12.26
C LEU A 56 10.35 5.72 12.80
N VAL A 57 10.96 6.71 12.17
CA VAL A 57 12.21 7.33 12.63
C VAL A 57 11.82 8.57 13.41
N GLU A 58 12.47 8.81 14.53
CA GLU A 58 12.15 9.89 15.47
C GLU A 58 12.20 11.31 14.87
N THR A 59 12.88 11.47 13.73
CA THR A 59 13.13 12.78 13.13
C THR A 59 12.02 13.33 12.25
N ASP A 60 11.03 12.54 11.84
CA ASP A 60 10.15 12.90 10.72
C ASP A 60 8.82 13.54 11.11
N GLY A 61 8.52 13.71 12.40
CA GLY A 61 7.19 14.15 12.85
C GLY A 61 6.06 13.16 12.57
N VAL A 62 6.31 12.13 11.76
CA VAL A 62 5.34 11.06 11.45
C VAL A 62 5.00 10.27 12.71
N ALA A 63 5.96 10.06 13.61
CA ALA A 63 5.74 9.41 14.88
C ALA A 63 4.73 10.17 15.74
N THR A 64 4.83 11.49 15.81
CA THR A 64 3.86 12.34 16.53
C THR A 64 2.46 12.21 15.94
N VAL A 65 2.32 12.30 14.61
CA VAL A 65 1.03 12.12 13.94
C VAL A 65 0.44 10.73 14.21
N PHE A 66 1.28 9.70 14.26
CA PHE A 66 0.86 8.34 14.57
C PHE A 66 0.40 8.19 16.03
N ASP A 67 1.09 8.86 16.98
CA ASP A 67 0.69 8.89 18.40
C ASP A 67 -0.63 9.62 18.60
N ASP A 68 -0.83 10.73 17.90
CA ASP A 68 -2.09 11.46 17.91
C ASP A 68 -3.24 10.58 17.36
N ALA A 69 -2.99 9.84 16.27
CA ALA A 69 -3.96 8.89 15.72
C ALA A 69 -4.33 7.78 16.73
N ILE A 70 -3.34 7.21 17.42
CA ILE A 70 -3.59 6.23 18.51
C ILE A 70 -4.43 6.85 19.61
N SER A 71 -4.16 8.09 19.99
CA SER A 71 -4.88 8.79 21.04
C SER A 71 -6.36 9.01 20.66
N VAL A 72 -6.62 9.40 19.42
CA VAL A 72 -8.00 9.52 18.88
C VAL A 72 -8.72 8.17 18.90
N ILE A 73 -8.06 7.10 18.44
CA ILE A 73 -8.63 5.75 18.42
C ILE A 73 -9.01 5.26 19.84
N ARG A 74 -8.13 5.48 20.83
CA ARG A 74 -8.41 5.16 22.23
C ARG A 74 -9.58 5.99 22.80
N SER A 75 -9.60 7.27 22.51
CA SER A 75 -10.68 8.18 22.96
C SER A 75 -12.04 7.84 22.35
N ALA A 76 -12.05 7.21 21.16
CA ALA A 76 -13.25 6.69 20.52
C ALA A 76 -13.76 5.37 21.12
N GLY A 77 -13.10 4.82 22.14
CA GLY A 77 -13.48 3.60 22.83
C GLY A 77 -12.93 2.31 22.26
N ALA A 78 -11.89 2.39 21.42
CA ALA A 78 -11.14 1.22 20.97
C ALA A 78 -10.00 0.88 21.94
N GLU A 79 -9.69 -0.41 22.05
CA GLU A 79 -8.48 -0.90 22.70
C GLU A 79 -7.33 -0.92 21.70
N VAL A 80 -6.19 -0.31 22.05
CA VAL A 80 -4.99 -0.34 21.20
C VAL A 80 -3.92 -1.21 21.86
N VAL A 81 -3.51 -2.25 21.13
CA VAL A 81 -2.51 -3.25 21.53
C VAL A 81 -1.22 -3.03 20.75
N GLU A 82 -0.11 -2.81 21.41
CA GLU A 82 1.18 -2.66 20.74
C GLU A 82 1.71 -3.99 20.17
N LEU A 83 2.25 -3.92 18.96
CA LEU A 83 2.82 -5.06 18.25
C LEU A 83 4.33 -4.83 18.02
N ASN A 84 5.15 -5.84 18.33
CA ASN A 84 6.61 -5.74 18.29
C ASN A 84 7.28 -6.69 17.30
N THR A 85 6.51 -7.55 16.63
CA THR A 85 7.07 -8.71 15.91
C THR A 85 6.60 -8.88 14.46
N LEU A 86 6.06 -7.82 13.83
CA LEU A 86 5.78 -7.89 12.40
C LEU A 86 7.09 -7.77 11.59
N PRO A 87 7.19 -8.47 10.44
CA PRO A 87 8.41 -8.45 9.62
C PRO A 87 8.67 -7.06 9.07
N SER A 88 9.92 -6.61 9.08
CA SER A 88 10.29 -5.35 8.45
C SER A 88 10.25 -5.46 6.92
N GLN A 89 10.06 -4.32 6.24
CA GLN A 89 10.14 -4.26 4.78
C GLN A 89 11.46 -4.81 4.25
N HIS A 90 12.56 -4.57 4.96
CA HIS A 90 13.89 -5.08 4.59
C HIS A 90 13.94 -6.62 4.55
N ALA A 91 13.31 -7.29 5.52
CA ALA A 91 13.28 -8.76 5.58
C ALA A 91 12.50 -9.40 4.41
N VAL A 92 11.57 -8.66 3.81
CA VAL A 92 10.70 -9.16 2.72
C VAL A 92 11.23 -8.77 1.35
N ARG A 93 11.96 -7.65 1.26
CA ARG A 93 12.29 -6.93 0.02
C ARG A 93 12.93 -7.79 -1.08
N GLU A 94 13.87 -8.65 -0.75
CA GLU A 94 14.57 -9.45 -1.77
C GLU A 94 13.62 -10.42 -2.47
N ASN A 95 12.84 -11.16 -1.70
CA ASN A 95 11.84 -12.09 -2.24
C ASN A 95 10.72 -11.35 -2.98
N GLU A 96 10.26 -10.22 -2.44
CA GLU A 96 9.25 -9.36 -3.06
C GLU A 96 9.73 -8.84 -4.43
N MET A 97 10.99 -8.37 -4.52
CA MET A 97 11.57 -7.91 -5.78
C MET A 97 11.70 -9.02 -6.82
N THR A 98 12.04 -10.24 -6.42
CA THR A 98 12.06 -11.41 -7.32
C THR A 98 10.65 -11.67 -7.88
N VAL A 99 9.63 -11.65 -7.02
CA VAL A 99 8.24 -11.85 -7.44
C VAL A 99 7.78 -10.74 -8.39
N MET A 100 7.97 -9.47 -8.01
CA MET A 100 7.53 -8.33 -8.82
C MET A 100 8.22 -8.29 -10.18
N SER A 101 9.54 -8.53 -10.25
CA SER A 101 10.28 -8.52 -11.51
C SER A 101 9.83 -9.62 -12.47
N ALA A 102 9.62 -10.83 -11.96
CA ALA A 102 9.15 -11.96 -12.78
C ALA A 102 7.72 -11.74 -13.30
N GLU A 103 6.82 -11.26 -12.44
CA GLU A 103 5.44 -10.98 -12.81
C GLU A 103 5.31 -9.80 -13.75
N PHE A 104 6.12 -8.74 -13.55
CA PHE A 104 6.18 -7.58 -14.44
C PHE A 104 6.61 -7.99 -15.85
N LYS A 105 7.73 -8.74 -15.97
CA LYS A 105 8.19 -9.29 -17.26
C LYS A 105 7.10 -10.09 -17.96
N HIS A 106 6.47 -11.01 -17.23
CA HIS A 106 5.42 -11.86 -17.79
C HIS A 106 4.21 -11.04 -18.27
N GLY A 107 3.69 -10.16 -17.41
CA GLY A 107 2.51 -9.35 -17.72
C GLY A 107 2.75 -8.35 -18.84
N LEU A 108 3.91 -7.66 -18.82
CA LEU A 108 4.27 -6.69 -19.84
C LEU A 108 4.48 -7.34 -21.21
N ASN A 109 5.17 -8.50 -21.26
CA ASN A 109 5.33 -9.24 -22.52
C ASN A 109 3.97 -9.66 -23.10
N ALA A 110 3.04 -10.13 -22.27
CA ALA A 110 1.69 -10.46 -22.72
C ALA A 110 0.94 -9.23 -23.26
N TYR A 111 1.07 -8.08 -22.62
CA TYR A 111 0.46 -6.83 -23.08
C TYR A 111 1.07 -6.35 -24.40
N LEU A 112 2.40 -6.28 -24.50
CA LEU A 112 3.11 -5.79 -25.66
C LEU A 112 2.87 -6.68 -26.88
N SER A 113 2.83 -7.99 -26.72
CA SER A 113 2.58 -8.93 -27.82
C SER A 113 1.19 -8.78 -28.46
N ALA A 114 0.24 -8.14 -27.78
CA ALA A 114 -1.09 -7.86 -28.31
C ALA A 114 -1.18 -6.52 -29.06
N LEU A 115 -0.11 -5.71 -29.05
CA LEU A 115 -0.07 -4.43 -29.74
C LEU A 115 0.20 -4.60 -31.25
N PRO A 116 -0.12 -3.57 -32.08
CA PRO A 116 0.25 -3.57 -33.50
C PRO A 116 1.76 -3.73 -33.71
N PRO A 117 2.19 -4.35 -34.84
CA PRO A 117 3.58 -4.77 -35.04
C PRO A 117 4.63 -3.64 -35.17
N TYR A 118 4.22 -2.39 -35.19
CA TYR A 118 5.12 -1.23 -35.17
C TYR A 118 5.49 -0.76 -33.75
N PHE A 119 4.94 -1.39 -32.72
CA PHE A 119 5.35 -1.21 -31.31
C PHE A 119 6.31 -2.33 -30.89
N PRO A 120 7.13 -2.12 -29.84
CA PRO A 120 7.89 -3.20 -29.22
C PRO A 120 6.95 -4.34 -28.79
N ASN A 121 7.31 -5.59 -29.11
CA ASN A 121 6.47 -6.77 -28.82
C ASN A 121 6.76 -7.41 -27.46
N ASN A 122 7.85 -7.03 -26.81
CA ASN A 122 8.29 -7.58 -25.54
C ASN A 122 9.16 -6.58 -24.79
N LEU A 123 9.50 -6.90 -23.53
CA LEU A 123 10.31 -6.04 -22.66
C LEU A 123 11.72 -5.80 -23.22
N THR A 124 12.37 -6.80 -23.82
CA THR A 124 13.69 -6.65 -24.41
C THR A 124 13.69 -5.64 -25.54
N GLU A 125 12.69 -5.69 -26.42
CA GLU A 125 12.53 -4.72 -27.52
C GLU A 125 12.18 -3.32 -26.99
N LEU A 126 11.36 -3.23 -25.93
CA LEU A 126 11.07 -1.95 -25.28
C LEU A 126 12.34 -1.32 -24.69
N ILE A 127 13.20 -2.11 -24.05
CA ILE A 127 14.47 -1.66 -23.52
C ILE A 127 15.38 -1.13 -24.65
N ALA A 128 15.44 -1.84 -25.78
CA ALA A 128 16.21 -1.40 -26.96
C ALA A 128 15.65 -0.09 -27.53
N PHE A 129 14.33 0.02 -27.67
CA PHE A 129 13.64 1.23 -28.11
C PHE A 129 13.97 2.43 -27.22
N ASN A 130 13.95 2.27 -25.90
CA ASN A 130 14.30 3.33 -24.96
C ASN A 130 15.78 3.74 -25.08
N ARG A 131 16.69 2.79 -25.27
CA ARG A 131 18.13 3.08 -25.47
C ARG A 131 18.39 3.92 -26.71
N GLU A 132 17.73 3.61 -27.82
CA GLU A 132 17.83 4.38 -29.05
C GLU A 132 17.33 5.83 -28.88
N ARG A 133 16.36 6.04 -27.98
CA ARG A 133 15.77 7.35 -27.68
C ARG A 133 16.17 7.89 -26.31
N SER A 134 17.32 7.47 -25.79
CA SER A 134 17.76 7.78 -24.42
C SER A 134 17.76 9.27 -24.09
N ARG A 135 18.07 10.15 -25.05
CA ARG A 135 18.03 11.60 -24.86
C ARG A 135 16.63 12.15 -24.58
N GLU A 136 15.59 11.47 -25.06
CA GLU A 136 14.19 11.88 -24.93
C GLU A 136 13.54 11.24 -23.68
N VAL A 137 13.73 9.91 -23.51
CA VAL A 137 12.99 9.16 -22.50
C VAL A 137 13.77 8.87 -21.22
N MET A 138 15.13 9.01 -21.25
CA MET A 138 16.01 8.77 -20.11
C MET A 138 16.89 9.98 -19.78
N ALA A 139 16.37 11.21 -19.95
CA ALA A 139 17.14 12.43 -19.74
C ALA A 139 17.64 12.60 -18.28
N TYR A 140 16.94 12.05 -17.31
CA TYR A 140 17.23 12.18 -15.87
C TYR A 140 17.46 10.83 -15.20
N PHE A 141 16.62 9.82 -15.49
CA PHE A 141 16.66 8.50 -14.89
C PHE A 141 16.86 7.43 -15.94
N GLN A 142 17.52 6.35 -15.56
CA GLN A 142 17.76 5.20 -16.41
C GLN A 142 16.62 4.19 -16.30
N GLN A 143 16.78 3.01 -16.91
CA GLN A 143 15.75 1.96 -16.95
C GLN A 143 16.18 0.67 -16.23
N GLU A 144 16.95 0.78 -15.16
CA GLU A 144 17.52 -0.35 -14.44
C GLU A 144 16.47 -1.35 -13.91
N LEU A 145 15.25 -0.88 -13.60
CA LEU A 145 14.16 -1.76 -13.18
C LEU A 145 13.59 -2.58 -14.35
N LEU A 146 13.54 -2.03 -15.55
CA LEU A 146 13.16 -2.77 -16.77
C LEU A 146 14.20 -3.84 -17.07
N GLU A 147 15.49 -3.47 -17.04
CA GLU A 147 16.62 -4.37 -17.31
C GLU A 147 16.69 -5.50 -16.27
N ARG A 148 16.50 -5.17 -15.00
CA ARG A 148 16.37 -6.16 -13.92
C ARG A 148 15.22 -7.12 -14.17
N SER A 149 14.06 -6.59 -14.57
CA SER A 149 12.88 -7.43 -14.83
C SER A 149 13.10 -8.32 -16.05
N ASP A 150 13.76 -7.82 -17.12
CA ASP A 150 14.07 -8.61 -18.31
C ASP A 150 15.03 -9.77 -17.99
N SER A 151 15.99 -9.57 -17.09
CA SER A 151 16.92 -10.60 -16.63
C SER A 151 16.34 -11.52 -15.55
N SER A 152 15.12 -11.27 -15.05
CA SER A 152 14.52 -12.07 -13.97
C SER A 152 14.13 -13.49 -14.42
N CYS A 153 13.93 -14.37 -13.42
CA CYS A 153 13.39 -15.70 -13.63
C CYS A 153 11.97 -15.68 -14.21
N SER A 154 11.51 -16.82 -14.72
CA SER A 154 10.12 -16.99 -15.15
C SER A 154 9.19 -17.20 -13.96
N ILE A 155 7.91 -16.81 -14.10
CA ILE A 155 6.86 -17.14 -13.12
C ILE A 155 6.64 -18.66 -12.97
N TYR A 156 7.17 -19.48 -13.89
CA TYR A 156 7.11 -20.95 -13.85
C TYR A 156 8.32 -21.56 -13.16
N ASP A 157 9.35 -20.78 -12.81
CA ASP A 157 10.57 -21.27 -12.18
C ASP A 157 10.41 -21.50 -10.67
N GLN A 158 11.24 -22.39 -10.14
CA GLN A 158 11.26 -22.70 -8.71
C GLN A 158 11.68 -21.48 -7.87
N GLU A 159 12.56 -20.64 -8.40
CA GLU A 159 13.01 -19.41 -7.76
C GLU A 159 11.83 -18.49 -7.45
N TYR A 160 10.99 -18.20 -8.45
CA TYR A 160 9.77 -17.39 -8.27
C TYR A 160 8.83 -18.01 -7.23
N ARG A 161 8.54 -19.33 -7.36
CA ARG A 161 7.62 -19.99 -6.42
C ARG A 161 8.13 -19.95 -4.99
N SER A 162 9.46 -20.15 -4.81
CA SER A 162 10.10 -20.10 -3.50
C SER A 162 10.05 -18.68 -2.91
N ALA A 163 10.39 -17.67 -3.70
CA ALA A 163 10.36 -16.26 -3.27
C ALA A 163 8.94 -15.84 -2.85
N ARG A 164 7.92 -16.17 -3.65
CA ARG A 164 6.53 -15.90 -3.35
C ARG A 164 6.06 -16.59 -2.08
N SER A 165 6.37 -17.88 -1.92
CA SER A 165 6.01 -18.65 -0.72
C SER A 165 6.66 -18.08 0.54
N LYS A 166 7.94 -17.73 0.48
CA LYS A 166 8.67 -17.12 1.60
C LYS A 166 8.10 -15.77 1.98
N SER A 167 7.78 -14.92 1.00
CA SER A 167 7.16 -13.60 1.26
C SER A 167 5.82 -13.77 1.98
N ILE A 168 4.94 -14.64 1.50
CA ILE A 168 3.65 -14.93 2.13
C ILE A 168 3.86 -15.50 3.55
N GLN A 169 4.79 -16.43 3.72
CA GLN A 169 5.08 -17.00 5.03
C GLN A 169 5.55 -15.93 6.03
N LEU A 170 6.43 -15.02 5.62
CA LEU A 170 6.93 -13.95 6.49
C LEU A 170 5.83 -12.96 6.87
N VAL A 171 5.09 -12.45 5.89
CA VAL A 171 4.15 -11.34 6.11
C VAL A 171 2.81 -11.83 6.67
N ARG A 172 2.30 -12.93 6.14
CA ARG A 172 0.98 -13.46 6.49
C ARG A 172 1.07 -14.47 7.62
N THR A 173 1.61 -15.67 7.35
CA THR A 173 1.51 -16.83 8.27
C THR A 173 2.27 -16.62 9.58
N ASN A 174 3.50 -16.09 9.51
CA ASN A 174 4.33 -15.82 10.68
C ASN A 174 4.24 -14.35 11.14
N GLY A 175 3.67 -13.47 10.31
CA GLY A 175 3.52 -12.05 10.57
C GLY A 175 2.14 -11.69 11.12
N MET A 176 1.19 -11.34 10.24
CA MET A 176 -0.09 -10.77 10.65
C MET A 176 -1.07 -11.77 11.25
N ASP A 177 -1.13 -13.02 10.76
CA ASP A 177 -2.13 -14.02 11.19
C ASP A 177 -2.10 -14.31 12.70
N PRO A 178 -0.91 -14.53 13.33
CA PRO A 178 -0.84 -14.74 14.76
C PRO A 178 -1.38 -13.56 15.58
N HIS A 179 -1.06 -12.33 15.16
CA HIS A 179 -1.55 -11.14 15.85
C HIS A 179 -3.06 -10.97 15.71
N LEU A 180 -3.57 -11.07 14.47
CA LEU A 180 -5.00 -10.95 14.19
C LEU A 180 -5.82 -12.03 14.93
N SER A 181 -5.31 -13.27 15.02
CA SER A 181 -6.02 -14.40 15.61
C SER A 181 -5.86 -14.49 17.11
N GLN A 182 -4.62 -14.58 17.61
CA GLN A 182 -4.35 -14.82 19.04
C GLN A 182 -4.70 -13.62 19.91
N LYS A 183 -4.43 -12.41 19.41
CA LYS A 183 -4.79 -11.17 20.09
C LYS A 183 -6.21 -10.70 19.79
N LYS A 184 -6.95 -11.42 18.94
CA LYS A 184 -8.33 -11.12 18.54
C LYS A 184 -8.47 -9.68 18.04
N LEU A 185 -7.58 -9.25 17.15
CA LEU A 185 -7.59 -7.90 16.60
C LEU A 185 -8.60 -7.79 15.47
N ASP A 186 -9.29 -6.67 15.41
CA ASP A 186 -10.15 -6.28 14.28
C ASP A 186 -9.32 -5.76 13.12
N ALA A 187 -8.26 -4.99 13.40
CA ALA A 187 -7.33 -4.48 12.40
C ALA A 187 -5.95 -4.23 12.99
N ILE A 188 -4.96 -4.08 12.11
CA ILE A 188 -3.61 -3.58 12.42
C ILE A 188 -3.50 -2.17 11.89
N LEU A 189 -3.15 -1.21 12.73
CA LEU A 189 -2.84 0.17 12.42
C LEU A 189 -1.34 0.31 12.16
N VAL A 190 -0.99 0.94 11.05
CA VAL A 190 0.39 1.22 10.67
C VAL A 190 0.50 2.63 10.08
N PRO A 191 1.65 3.31 10.19
CA PRO A 191 1.90 4.50 9.38
C PRO A 191 1.94 4.09 7.89
N THR A 192 1.28 4.85 7.02
CA THR A 192 1.20 4.49 5.59
C THR A 192 2.56 4.58 4.93
N THR A 193 3.21 5.73 5.06
CA THR A 193 4.54 6.02 4.52
C THR A 193 5.14 7.22 5.27
N SER A 194 6.39 7.56 5.00
CA SER A 194 7.02 8.81 5.44
C SER A 194 6.31 10.04 4.86
N THR A 195 6.76 11.25 5.24
CA THR A 195 6.32 12.48 4.60
C THR A 195 6.62 12.47 3.10
N PRO A 196 5.78 13.10 2.26
CA PRO A 196 6.10 13.34 0.86
C PRO A 196 7.44 14.08 0.72
N TRP A 197 8.18 13.78 -0.34
CA TRP A 197 9.48 14.40 -0.65
C TRP A 197 9.42 15.17 -1.97
N LYS A 198 10.40 16.02 -2.21
CA LYS A 198 10.55 16.71 -3.49
C LYS A 198 11.08 15.75 -4.55
N ILE A 199 10.67 15.97 -5.79
CA ILE A 199 11.34 15.35 -6.93
C ILE A 199 12.76 15.90 -6.98
N ASP A 200 13.75 15.02 -6.87
CA ASP A 200 15.17 15.35 -6.94
C ASP A 200 15.78 14.60 -8.14
N LEU A 201 16.11 15.37 -9.18
CA LEU A 201 16.66 14.82 -10.42
C LEU A 201 18.14 14.45 -10.32
N VAL A 202 18.79 14.78 -9.21
CA VAL A 202 20.23 14.51 -8.97
C VAL A 202 20.41 13.34 -8.01
N ASN A 203 19.72 13.38 -6.85
CA ASN A 203 19.88 12.38 -5.79
C ASN A 203 18.81 11.30 -5.78
N GLY A 204 17.74 11.48 -6.56
CA GLY A 204 16.61 10.57 -6.60
C GLY A 204 15.66 10.70 -5.40
N ASP A 205 14.83 9.71 -5.20
CA ASP A 205 13.77 9.70 -4.17
C ASP A 205 14.32 9.55 -2.74
N ASN A 206 13.86 10.40 -1.84
CA ASN A 206 14.15 10.28 -0.40
C ASN A 206 13.05 9.47 0.31
N ARG A 207 13.08 8.15 0.15
CA ARG A 207 12.13 7.22 0.75
C ARG A 207 12.56 6.76 2.13
N ASN A 208 11.74 7.03 3.16
CA ASN A 208 12.01 6.62 4.54
C ASN A 208 11.08 5.48 5.04
N GLY A 209 10.55 4.67 4.14
CA GLY A 209 9.74 3.50 4.45
C GLY A 209 8.28 3.59 4.02
N SER A 210 7.64 2.43 3.97
CA SER A 210 6.22 2.25 3.64
C SER A 210 5.72 0.96 4.27
N SER A 211 4.44 0.90 4.62
CA SER A 211 3.77 -0.31 5.11
C SER A 211 2.97 -1.04 4.02
N ALA A 212 2.96 -0.53 2.79
CA ALA A 212 2.16 -1.09 1.69
C ALA A 212 2.46 -2.57 1.40
N TYR A 213 3.72 -3.01 1.60
CA TYR A 213 4.12 -4.41 1.39
C TYR A 213 3.34 -5.40 2.27
N LEU A 214 2.84 -4.98 3.44
CA LEU A 214 2.06 -5.86 4.33
C LEU A 214 0.77 -6.32 3.64
N ALA A 215 0.02 -5.39 3.07
CA ALA A 215 -1.22 -5.70 2.36
C ALA A 215 -0.93 -6.35 1.01
N ALA A 216 0.01 -5.82 0.23
CA ALA A 216 0.35 -6.31 -1.09
C ALA A 216 0.81 -7.78 -1.07
N VAL A 217 1.77 -8.13 -0.21
CA VAL A 217 2.33 -9.48 -0.11
C VAL A 217 1.33 -10.47 0.50
N SER A 218 0.57 -10.04 1.52
CA SER A 218 -0.40 -10.92 2.16
C SER A 218 -1.68 -11.14 1.33
N GLY A 219 -2.01 -10.22 0.44
CA GLY A 219 -3.30 -10.18 -0.23
C GLY A 219 -4.44 -9.77 0.69
N TYR A 220 -4.14 -9.06 1.80
CA TYR A 220 -5.13 -8.62 2.77
C TYR A 220 -5.63 -7.21 2.45
N PRO A 221 -6.91 -6.92 2.73
CA PRO A 221 -7.46 -5.59 2.50
C PRO A 221 -6.79 -4.55 3.39
N SER A 222 -6.59 -3.36 2.82
CA SER A 222 -6.03 -2.20 3.49
C SER A 222 -6.78 -0.94 3.08
N ILE A 223 -6.96 -0.03 4.03
CA ILE A 223 -7.48 1.31 3.78
C ILE A 223 -6.55 2.34 4.39
N THR A 224 -6.24 3.39 3.63
CA THR A 224 -5.43 4.53 4.09
C THR A 224 -6.30 5.74 4.27
N VAL A 225 -6.13 6.44 5.38
CA VAL A 225 -6.82 7.70 5.68
C VAL A 225 -5.83 8.78 6.13
N PRO A 226 -6.06 10.06 5.83
CA PRO A 226 -5.25 11.16 6.36
C PRO A 226 -5.29 11.16 7.89
N ALA A 227 -4.13 11.31 8.52
CA ALA A 227 -4.00 11.34 9.99
C ALA A 227 -3.52 12.70 10.51
N GLY A 228 -2.76 13.45 9.71
CA GLY A 228 -2.23 14.75 10.11
C GLY A 228 -1.29 15.34 9.06
N HIS A 229 -0.48 16.30 9.50
CA HIS A 229 0.48 16.99 8.64
C HIS A 229 1.80 17.20 9.37
N VAL A 230 2.89 17.07 8.64
CA VAL A 230 4.26 17.44 9.10
C VAL A 230 4.76 18.54 8.18
N HIS A 231 5.10 19.70 8.72
CA HIS A 231 5.48 20.90 7.95
C HIS A 231 4.49 21.26 6.82
N GLY A 232 3.19 21.01 7.05
CA GLY A 232 2.14 21.22 6.05
C GLY A 232 1.99 20.11 5.00
N LEU A 233 2.85 19.08 5.02
CA LEU A 233 2.76 17.90 4.16
C LEU A 233 1.85 16.83 4.79
N PRO A 234 0.95 16.21 4.02
CA PRO A 234 0.01 15.24 4.57
C PRO A 234 0.70 13.92 4.95
N VAL A 235 0.26 13.35 6.07
CA VAL A 235 0.66 12.02 6.56
C VAL A 235 -0.59 11.17 6.77
N GLY A 236 -0.54 9.92 6.35
CA GLY A 236 -1.62 8.95 6.49
C GLY A 236 -1.29 7.81 7.43
N VAL A 237 -2.36 7.20 7.93
CA VAL A 237 -2.30 5.89 8.60
C VAL A 237 -3.08 4.87 7.78
N SER A 238 -2.67 3.60 7.85
CA SER A 238 -3.34 2.50 7.18
C SER A 238 -3.88 1.50 8.20
N PHE A 239 -5.07 1.02 7.94
CA PHE A 239 -5.67 -0.11 8.65
C PHE A 239 -5.65 -1.33 7.75
N ILE A 240 -5.20 -2.47 8.26
CA ILE A 240 -5.08 -3.74 7.54
C ILE A 240 -5.80 -4.81 8.34
N THR A 241 -6.60 -5.66 7.70
CA THR A 241 -7.29 -6.76 8.40
C THR A 241 -7.28 -8.05 7.59
N ARG A 242 -8.03 -9.07 8.05
CA ARG A 242 -8.16 -10.37 7.38
C ARG A 242 -8.85 -10.24 6.02
N PRO A 243 -8.67 -11.22 5.13
CA PRO A 243 -9.41 -11.29 3.87
C PRO A 243 -10.92 -11.21 4.11
N TRP A 244 -11.61 -10.53 3.21
CA TRP A 244 -13.07 -10.40 3.19
C TRP A 244 -13.65 -9.64 4.41
N GLN A 245 -12.82 -8.84 5.07
CA GLN A 245 -13.21 -7.97 6.18
C GLN A 245 -13.15 -6.49 5.80
N GLU A 246 -13.31 -6.15 4.52
CA GLU A 246 -13.42 -4.76 4.03
C GLU A 246 -14.49 -3.96 4.79
N PRO A 247 -15.66 -4.54 5.15
CA PRO A 247 -16.65 -3.87 5.99
C PRO A 247 -16.07 -3.33 7.31
N VAL A 248 -15.26 -4.11 8.00
CA VAL A 248 -14.62 -3.70 9.27
C VAL A 248 -13.66 -2.53 9.06
N LEU A 249 -12.89 -2.56 7.95
CA LEU A 249 -11.98 -1.46 7.62
C LEU A 249 -12.74 -0.17 7.32
N ILE A 250 -13.86 -0.25 6.60
CA ILE A 250 -14.70 0.90 6.27
C ILE A 250 -15.30 1.50 7.54
N GLU A 251 -15.83 0.70 8.47
CA GLU A 251 -16.32 1.17 9.76
C GLU A 251 -15.25 1.94 10.55
N ILE A 252 -14.05 1.34 10.69
CA ILE A 252 -12.92 1.93 11.42
C ILE A 252 -12.46 3.23 10.75
N ALA A 253 -12.24 3.20 9.45
CA ALA A 253 -11.72 4.33 8.69
C ALA A 253 -12.70 5.50 8.64
N TYR A 254 -13.99 5.22 8.48
CA TYR A 254 -15.04 6.24 8.48
C TYR A 254 -15.15 6.94 9.82
N ALA A 255 -15.19 6.18 10.92
CA ALA A 255 -15.21 6.77 12.27
C ALA A 255 -13.95 7.60 12.52
N PHE A 256 -12.77 7.12 12.12
CA PHE A 256 -11.51 7.84 12.25
C PHE A 256 -11.49 9.14 11.43
N GLU A 257 -11.95 9.10 10.17
CA GLU A 257 -12.05 10.28 9.31
C GLU A 257 -12.94 11.36 9.92
N LEU A 258 -14.11 10.99 10.45
CA LEU A 258 -15.05 11.92 11.08
C LEU A 258 -14.49 12.57 12.35
N LEU A 259 -13.73 11.82 13.15
CA LEU A 259 -13.15 12.31 14.40
C LEU A 259 -11.96 13.22 14.18
N THR A 260 -11.12 12.91 13.19
CA THR A 260 -9.89 13.67 12.95
C THR A 260 -10.07 14.84 12.01
N GLN A 261 -10.93 14.71 11.00
CA GLN A 261 -11.09 15.68 9.90
C GLN A 261 -9.72 16.16 9.36
N ALA A 262 -8.74 15.25 9.35
CA ALA A 262 -7.35 15.58 9.08
C ALA A 262 -7.07 16.01 7.63
N ARG A 263 -7.96 15.66 6.68
CA ARG A 263 -7.79 16.02 5.29
C ARG A 263 -7.91 17.54 5.07
N ARG A 264 -6.90 18.11 4.39
CA ARG A 264 -6.92 19.49 3.92
C ARG A 264 -6.71 19.54 2.41
N PRO A 265 -7.35 20.49 1.68
CA PRO A 265 -7.02 20.73 0.28
C PRO A 265 -5.55 21.18 0.15
N PRO A 266 -4.87 20.82 -0.95
CA PRO A 266 -3.52 21.35 -1.20
C PRO A 266 -3.60 22.86 -1.49
N ASN A 267 -2.58 23.60 -1.03
CA ASN A 267 -2.49 25.04 -1.26
C ASN A 267 -1.34 25.44 -2.21
N PHE A 268 -0.67 24.45 -2.83
CA PHE A 268 0.35 24.60 -3.87
C PHE A 268 1.46 25.62 -3.51
N LYS A 269 1.93 25.60 -2.28
CA LYS A 269 3.01 26.49 -1.85
C LYS A 269 4.35 26.10 -2.48
N MET A 270 5.16 27.10 -2.81
CA MET A 270 6.46 26.90 -3.45
C MET A 270 7.51 26.29 -2.51
N THR A 271 7.30 26.35 -1.19
CA THR A 271 8.22 25.80 -0.19
C THR A 271 7.48 25.22 1.01
N ILE A 272 8.16 24.37 1.77
CA ILE A 272 7.68 23.81 3.03
C ILE A 272 7.58 24.96 4.06
N GLN A 273 6.50 24.97 4.84
CA GLN A 273 6.39 25.88 5.99
C GLN A 273 7.06 25.24 7.19
N THR A 274 7.96 25.97 7.80
CA THR A 274 8.54 25.65 9.12
C THR A 274 7.58 26.03 10.24
#